data_bb79a64e7eb725ddb832aa5878098c96
#
_entry.id   bb79a64e7eb725ddb832aa5878098c96
#
_cell.length_a   1.000
_cell.length_b   1.000
_cell.length_c   1.000
_cell.angle_alpha   90.00
_cell.angle_beta   90.00
_cell.angle_gamma   90.00
#
_symmetry.space_group_name_H-M   'P 1'
#
loop_
_entity.id
_entity.type
_entity.pdbx_description
1 polymer ?
#
loop_
_entity_poly.entity_id
_entity_poly.type
_entity_poly.pdbx_seq_one_letter_code
_entity_poly.pdbx_strand_id
1 'polypeptide(L)'
;MSSSSSPSTPRIAPPAAQAGTYRLGSRQVNRLGYGAMQLAGPGVYGPPKDPAAALAVLRAAVDAGVNHIDTSDFYGPHITNQLIREALHPYPEHLTLVTKIGATRGADKSWNPAFSPEQLTQAVHDNLRNLGLDTLEVVNLRCMFDVHGPAEGPIEEPLAALARLQQQGLVRHIGLSNATPAQVATARGICEIACVQNHYNLAHRADDALIDALARDGIAYVPFFPLGGFSPLQSGRLSAAAAGVGATPMQVALAWLLQRAPNILLIPGTSSVKHLQENLAAAGLVLPAEVIGELDAVGRDNVD
;
A
#
# COMPACT_ATOMS: atom_id res chain seq x y z
N MET A 1 37.00 -38.13 -15.84
CA MET A 1 36.07 -37.12 -16.41
C MET A 1 35.81 -36.11 -15.31
N SER A 2 36.52 -34.97 -15.35
CA SER A 2 36.41 -33.93 -14.32
C SER A 2 35.33 -32.97 -14.75
N SER A 3 34.22 -32.94 -14.00
CA SER A 3 33.13 -31.97 -14.18
C SER A 3 33.56 -30.63 -13.62
N SER A 4 33.86 -29.66 -14.50
CA SER A 4 34.08 -28.26 -14.17
C SER A 4 32.75 -27.60 -13.88
N SER A 5 32.43 -27.38 -12.59
CA SER A 5 31.35 -26.50 -12.17
C SER A 5 31.76 -25.05 -12.40
N SER A 6 31.16 -24.38 -13.38
CA SER A 6 31.31 -22.95 -13.57
C SER A 6 30.75 -22.19 -12.36
N PRO A 7 31.44 -21.17 -11.83
CA PRO A 7 30.91 -20.35 -10.75
C PRO A 7 29.68 -19.56 -11.24
N SER A 8 28.54 -19.75 -10.59
CA SER A 8 27.34 -18.95 -10.85
C SER A 8 27.61 -17.50 -10.44
N THR A 9 27.54 -16.59 -11.39
CA THR A 9 27.57 -15.13 -11.12
C THR A 9 26.47 -14.80 -10.09
N PRO A 10 26.78 -14.05 -9.02
CA PRO A 10 25.77 -13.67 -8.05
C PRO A 10 24.68 -12.85 -8.75
N ARG A 11 23.44 -13.34 -8.75
CA ARG A 11 22.28 -12.56 -9.26
C ARG A 11 22.10 -11.36 -8.33
N ILE A 12 22.24 -10.17 -8.88
CA ILE A 12 21.88 -8.93 -8.19
C ILE A 12 20.39 -9.03 -7.83
N ALA A 13 20.05 -8.84 -6.56
CA ALA A 13 18.66 -8.87 -6.12
C ALA A 13 17.84 -7.79 -6.86
N PRO A 14 16.59 -8.07 -7.24
CA PRO A 14 15.72 -7.08 -7.86
C PRO A 14 15.60 -5.83 -6.97
N PRO A 15 15.44 -4.62 -7.56
CA PRO A 15 15.42 -3.37 -6.81
C PRO A 15 14.46 -3.37 -5.60
N ALA A 16 13.23 -3.83 -5.77
CA ALA A 16 12.24 -3.88 -4.68
C ALA A 16 12.67 -4.81 -3.52
N ALA A 17 13.43 -5.86 -3.78
CA ALA A 17 13.89 -6.82 -2.77
C ALA A 17 14.95 -6.23 -1.83
N GLN A 18 15.64 -5.15 -2.22
CA GLN A 18 16.63 -4.47 -1.38
C GLN A 18 16.00 -3.80 -0.15
N ALA A 19 14.69 -3.54 -0.16
CA ALA A 19 13.95 -3.03 1.00
C ALA A 19 13.80 -4.05 2.15
N GLY A 20 14.21 -5.30 1.94
CA GLY A 20 13.90 -6.41 2.83
C GLY A 20 12.46 -6.90 2.65
N THR A 21 12.06 -7.85 3.47
CA THR A 21 10.73 -8.47 3.38
C THR A 21 9.97 -8.38 4.70
N TYR A 22 8.64 -8.45 4.62
CA TYR A 22 7.78 -8.59 5.79
C TYR A 22 6.55 -9.44 5.46
N ARG A 23 5.92 -9.99 6.49
CA ARG A 23 4.71 -10.81 6.35
C ARG A 23 3.47 -9.93 6.09
N LEU A 24 2.67 -10.32 5.10
CA LEU A 24 1.36 -9.74 4.80
C LEU A 24 0.34 -10.89 4.69
N GLY A 25 -0.43 -11.12 5.73
CA GLY A 25 -1.22 -12.34 5.86
C GLY A 25 -0.35 -13.58 5.87
N SER A 26 -0.59 -14.52 4.97
CA SER A 26 0.22 -15.73 4.78
C SER A 26 1.42 -15.55 3.84
N ARG A 27 1.54 -14.38 3.19
CA ARG A 27 2.58 -14.12 2.18
C ARG A 27 3.76 -13.37 2.75
N GLN A 28 4.97 -13.68 2.24
CA GLN A 28 6.16 -12.88 2.46
C GLN A 28 6.32 -11.93 1.28
N VAL A 29 6.24 -10.62 1.53
CA VAL A 29 6.33 -9.60 0.49
C VAL A 29 7.55 -8.69 0.68
N ASN A 30 8.06 -8.14 -0.41
CA ASN A 30 9.08 -7.10 -0.36
C ASN A 30 8.48 -5.84 0.26
N ARG A 31 9.23 -5.16 1.14
CA ARG A 31 8.70 -4.00 1.87
C ARG A 31 8.42 -2.78 1.01
N LEU A 32 8.92 -2.76 -0.22
CA LEU A 32 8.61 -1.75 -1.21
C LEU A 32 7.74 -2.36 -2.31
N GLY A 33 6.46 -2.04 -2.29
CA GLY A 33 5.43 -2.44 -3.23
C GLY A 33 5.00 -1.31 -4.16
N TYR A 34 3.79 -1.40 -4.68
CA TYR A 34 3.25 -0.45 -5.64
C TYR A 34 1.79 -0.10 -5.33
N GLY A 35 1.45 1.20 -5.31
CA GLY A 35 0.08 1.72 -5.17
C GLY A 35 -0.53 2.07 -6.52
N ALA A 36 -1.67 1.48 -6.84
CA ALA A 36 -2.29 1.60 -8.16
C ALA A 36 -3.28 2.78 -8.30
N MET A 37 -3.49 3.57 -7.24
CA MET A 37 -4.49 4.65 -7.25
C MET A 37 -4.28 5.68 -8.38
N GLN A 38 -3.03 5.97 -8.73
CA GLN A 38 -2.69 6.94 -9.78
C GLN A 38 -2.88 6.40 -11.21
N LEU A 39 -3.28 5.13 -11.36
CA LEU A 39 -3.65 4.57 -12.67
C LEU A 39 -5.09 4.92 -13.08
N ALA A 40 -5.91 5.46 -12.18
CA ALA A 40 -7.18 6.05 -12.54
C ALA A 40 -6.99 7.46 -13.11
N GLY A 41 -8.02 7.97 -13.79
CA GLY A 41 -8.07 9.33 -14.29
C GLY A 41 -8.08 10.40 -13.19
N PRO A 42 -8.13 11.68 -13.57
CA PRO A 42 -8.12 12.81 -12.63
C PRO A 42 -9.19 12.70 -11.56
N GLY A 43 -8.81 12.94 -10.31
CA GLY A 43 -9.70 12.79 -9.15
C GLY A 43 -9.97 11.32 -8.81
N VAL A 44 -9.09 10.40 -9.23
CA VAL A 44 -9.26 8.95 -9.06
C VAL A 44 -10.58 8.48 -9.71
N TYR A 45 -10.92 9.01 -10.88
CA TYR A 45 -12.18 8.73 -11.56
C TYR A 45 -12.01 8.60 -13.08
N GLY A 46 -12.62 7.57 -13.67
CA GLY A 46 -12.50 7.26 -15.09
C GLY A 46 -11.14 6.65 -15.47
N PRO A 47 -10.91 6.43 -16.76
CA PRO A 47 -9.69 5.83 -17.28
C PRO A 47 -8.50 6.80 -17.19
N PRO A 48 -7.25 6.28 -17.17
CA PRO A 48 -6.06 7.10 -17.26
C PRO A 48 -6.00 7.86 -18.59
N LYS A 49 -5.23 8.94 -18.61
CA LYS A 49 -4.97 9.70 -19.85
C LYS A 49 -4.19 8.87 -20.88
N ASP A 50 -3.32 7.98 -20.41
CA ASP A 50 -2.52 7.07 -21.22
C ASP A 50 -2.63 5.65 -20.68
N PRO A 51 -3.56 4.84 -21.21
CA PRO A 51 -3.70 3.44 -20.80
C PRO A 51 -2.46 2.60 -21.08
N ALA A 52 -1.73 2.86 -22.16
CA ALA A 52 -0.53 2.11 -22.49
C ALA A 52 0.60 2.35 -21.47
N ALA A 53 0.78 3.58 -21.01
CA ALA A 53 1.69 3.90 -19.91
C ALA A 53 1.27 3.24 -18.59
N ALA A 54 -0.02 3.16 -18.31
CA ALA A 54 -0.55 2.48 -17.12
C ALA A 54 -0.25 0.97 -17.13
N LEU A 55 -0.39 0.31 -18.27
CA LEU A 55 -0.03 -1.11 -18.43
C LEU A 55 1.50 -1.30 -18.34
N ALA A 56 2.28 -0.41 -18.94
CA ALA A 56 3.74 -0.47 -18.93
C ALA A 56 4.30 -0.35 -17.50
N VAL A 57 3.79 0.58 -16.68
CA VAL A 57 4.29 0.76 -15.32
C VAL A 57 3.95 -0.44 -14.42
N LEU A 58 2.81 -1.07 -14.60
CA LEU A 58 2.45 -2.29 -13.87
C LEU A 58 3.39 -3.45 -14.18
N ARG A 59 3.69 -3.69 -15.46
CA ARG A 59 4.65 -4.70 -15.89
C ARG A 59 6.06 -4.40 -15.36
N ALA A 60 6.52 -3.17 -15.54
CA ALA A 60 7.82 -2.74 -15.02
C ALA A 60 7.95 -2.89 -13.50
N ALA A 61 6.87 -2.70 -12.74
CA ALA A 61 6.88 -2.90 -11.29
C ALA A 61 7.16 -4.37 -10.93
N VAL A 62 6.44 -5.31 -11.55
CA VAL A 62 6.63 -6.75 -11.31
C VAL A 62 8.02 -7.20 -11.78
N ASP A 63 8.48 -6.74 -12.94
CA ASP A 63 9.82 -7.04 -13.47
C ASP A 63 10.95 -6.54 -12.55
N ALA A 64 10.71 -5.42 -11.84
CA ALA A 64 11.63 -4.86 -10.84
C ALA A 64 11.54 -5.53 -9.46
N GLY A 65 10.75 -6.60 -9.31
CA GLY A 65 10.61 -7.39 -8.09
C GLY A 65 9.55 -6.90 -7.12
N VAL A 66 8.67 -5.98 -7.51
CA VAL A 66 7.46 -5.67 -6.74
C VAL A 66 6.58 -6.92 -6.70
N ASN A 67 6.29 -7.41 -5.51
CA ASN A 67 5.47 -8.60 -5.31
C ASN A 67 4.25 -8.37 -4.43
N HIS A 68 3.92 -7.10 -4.12
CA HIS A 68 2.61 -6.72 -3.65
C HIS A 68 2.14 -5.41 -4.31
N ILE A 69 0.89 -5.39 -4.75
CA ILE A 69 0.24 -4.25 -5.39
C ILE A 69 -1.02 -3.93 -4.59
N ASP A 70 -1.11 -2.67 -4.16
CA ASP A 70 -2.29 -2.13 -3.48
C ASP A 70 -3.22 -1.44 -4.48
N THR A 71 -4.47 -1.84 -4.50
CA THR A 71 -5.51 -1.32 -5.38
C THR A 71 -6.83 -1.08 -4.65
N SER A 72 -7.87 -0.75 -5.37
CA SER A 72 -9.27 -0.79 -4.96
C SER A 72 -10.18 -0.77 -6.17
N ASP A 73 -11.31 -1.48 -6.08
CA ASP A 73 -12.31 -1.48 -7.16
C ASP A 73 -13.07 -0.16 -7.27
N PHE A 74 -13.03 0.70 -6.25
CA PHE A 74 -13.56 2.06 -6.34
C PHE A 74 -12.58 3.08 -6.94
N TYR A 75 -11.38 2.65 -7.41
CA TYR A 75 -10.48 3.48 -8.21
C TYR A 75 -10.89 3.45 -9.68
N GLY A 76 -11.42 4.59 -10.14
CA GLY A 76 -11.82 4.79 -11.51
C GLY A 76 -13.28 4.57 -11.92
N PRO A 77 -14.29 4.16 -11.12
CA PRO A 77 -14.53 2.83 -10.50
C PRO A 77 -14.29 1.69 -11.47
N HIS A 78 -13.84 0.56 -10.96
CA HIS A 78 -13.50 -0.69 -11.68
C HIS A 78 -12.26 -0.62 -12.58
N ILE A 79 -11.94 0.56 -13.11
CA ILE A 79 -10.90 0.78 -14.14
C ILE A 79 -9.53 0.28 -13.69
N THR A 80 -9.10 0.62 -12.47
CA THR A 80 -7.76 0.27 -12.00
C THR A 80 -7.61 -1.25 -11.86
N ASN A 81 -8.61 -1.95 -11.33
CA ASN A 81 -8.58 -3.42 -11.24
C ASN A 81 -8.56 -4.07 -12.62
N GLN A 82 -9.32 -3.55 -13.59
CA GLN A 82 -9.32 -4.03 -14.97
C GLN A 82 -7.96 -3.83 -15.65
N LEU A 83 -7.28 -2.69 -15.43
CA LEU A 83 -5.92 -2.43 -15.92
C LEU A 83 -4.89 -3.40 -15.30
N ILE A 84 -5.01 -3.68 -13.99
CA ILE A 84 -4.15 -4.67 -13.33
C ILE A 84 -4.33 -6.05 -13.96
N ARG A 85 -5.58 -6.47 -14.19
CA ARG A 85 -5.90 -7.72 -14.86
C ARG A 85 -5.33 -7.75 -16.29
N GLU A 86 -5.54 -6.72 -17.07
CA GLU A 86 -5.05 -6.64 -18.45
C GLU A 86 -3.52 -6.70 -18.52
N ALA A 87 -2.84 -6.03 -17.59
CA ALA A 87 -1.39 -5.96 -17.58
C ALA A 87 -0.72 -7.26 -17.13
N LEU A 88 -1.29 -7.95 -16.12
CA LEU A 88 -0.58 -8.93 -15.30
C LEU A 88 -1.23 -10.32 -15.25
N HIS A 89 -2.48 -10.48 -15.73
CA HIS A 89 -3.11 -11.80 -15.72
C HIS A 89 -2.62 -12.68 -16.91
N PRO A 90 -2.26 -13.96 -16.68
CA PRO A 90 -2.28 -14.68 -15.40
C PRO A 90 -1.20 -14.17 -14.45
N TYR A 91 -1.60 -13.96 -13.18
CA TYR A 91 -0.72 -13.38 -12.18
C TYR A 91 0.44 -14.31 -11.81
N PRO A 92 1.67 -13.79 -11.62
CA PRO A 92 2.75 -14.55 -11.01
C PRO A 92 2.35 -15.08 -9.63
N GLU A 93 2.69 -16.32 -9.29
CA GLU A 93 2.31 -16.96 -8.02
C GLU A 93 2.76 -16.16 -6.79
N HIS A 94 3.90 -15.49 -6.89
CA HIS A 94 4.48 -14.68 -5.80
C HIS A 94 3.86 -13.28 -5.67
N LEU A 95 2.97 -12.87 -6.60
CA LEU A 95 2.33 -11.56 -6.55
C LEU A 95 1.14 -11.57 -5.60
N THR A 96 1.13 -10.65 -4.66
CA THR A 96 0.04 -10.42 -3.71
C THR A 96 -0.74 -9.19 -4.11
N LEU A 97 -2.03 -9.33 -4.40
CA LEU A 97 -2.93 -8.21 -4.64
C LEU A 97 -3.68 -7.87 -3.36
N VAL A 98 -3.62 -6.60 -2.99
CA VAL A 98 -4.33 -6.03 -1.83
C VAL A 98 -5.39 -5.08 -2.35
N THR A 99 -6.65 -5.29 -1.98
CA THR A 99 -7.73 -4.40 -2.39
C THR A 99 -8.50 -3.84 -1.19
N LYS A 100 -9.47 -2.97 -1.44
CA LYS A 100 -10.27 -2.30 -0.41
C LYS A 100 -11.75 -2.38 -0.75
N ILE A 101 -12.56 -2.47 0.30
CA ILE A 101 -14.02 -2.33 0.28
C ILE A 101 -14.47 -1.36 1.37
N GLY A 102 -15.75 -1.02 1.43
CA GLY A 102 -16.31 -0.09 2.41
C GLY A 102 -16.50 1.33 1.90
N ALA A 103 -16.20 1.56 0.62
CA ALA A 103 -16.47 2.82 -0.06
C ALA A 103 -17.04 2.60 -1.46
N THR A 104 -17.79 3.59 -1.95
CA THR A 104 -18.25 3.68 -3.34
C THR A 104 -18.02 5.08 -3.88
N ARG A 105 -18.13 5.24 -5.21
CA ARG A 105 -17.98 6.52 -5.89
C ARG A 105 -19.31 6.93 -6.47
N GLY A 106 -19.75 8.16 -6.16
CA GLY A 106 -20.91 8.78 -6.80
C GLY A 106 -20.62 9.21 -8.25
N ALA A 107 -21.67 9.44 -9.03
CA ALA A 107 -21.54 10.01 -10.38
C ALA A 107 -20.95 11.44 -10.36
N ASP A 108 -21.12 12.15 -9.27
CA ASP A 108 -20.52 13.46 -8.95
C ASP A 108 -19.06 13.35 -8.49
N LYS A 109 -18.49 12.14 -8.52
CA LYS A 109 -17.14 11.78 -8.03
C LYS A 109 -16.98 11.83 -6.51
N SER A 110 -18.05 11.92 -5.74
CA SER A 110 -18.02 11.85 -4.29
C SER A 110 -17.51 10.49 -3.80
N TRP A 111 -16.96 10.48 -2.60
CA TRP A 111 -16.58 9.28 -1.86
C TRP A 111 -17.68 9.00 -0.84
N ASN A 112 -18.34 7.88 -0.93
CA ASN A 112 -19.46 7.53 -0.07
C ASN A 112 -19.15 6.26 0.73
N PRO A 113 -19.56 6.18 2.03
CA PRO A 113 -19.47 4.94 2.79
C PRO A 113 -20.36 3.85 2.18
N ALA A 114 -19.92 2.59 2.28
CA ALA A 114 -20.64 1.43 1.78
C ALA A 114 -20.41 0.25 2.74
N PHE A 115 -21.13 0.26 3.87
CA PHE A 115 -20.90 -0.63 4.99
C PHE A 115 -21.96 -1.73 5.18
N SER A 116 -23.08 -1.66 4.44
CA SER A 116 -24.06 -2.74 4.60
C SER A 116 -23.49 -4.08 4.15
N PRO A 117 -23.92 -5.20 4.76
CA PRO A 117 -23.48 -6.53 4.38
C PRO A 117 -23.64 -6.81 2.88
N GLU A 118 -24.72 -6.31 2.26
CA GLU A 118 -25.00 -6.45 0.83
C GLU A 118 -23.99 -5.66 -0.02
N GLN A 119 -23.68 -4.42 0.38
CA GLN A 119 -22.70 -3.58 -0.31
C GLN A 119 -21.30 -4.17 -0.23
N LEU A 120 -20.89 -4.68 0.94
CA LEU A 120 -19.60 -5.33 1.12
C LEU A 120 -19.49 -6.64 0.32
N THR A 121 -20.56 -7.44 0.30
CA THR A 121 -20.64 -8.66 -0.51
C THR A 121 -20.50 -8.33 -2.00
N GLN A 122 -21.25 -7.35 -2.48
CA GLN A 122 -21.18 -6.90 -3.86
C GLN A 122 -19.78 -6.39 -4.21
N ALA A 123 -19.15 -5.60 -3.32
CA ALA A 123 -17.82 -5.08 -3.54
C ALA A 123 -16.75 -6.21 -3.62
N VAL A 124 -16.87 -7.27 -2.82
CA VAL A 124 -15.99 -8.44 -2.94
C VAL A 124 -16.17 -9.13 -4.30
N HIS A 125 -17.41 -9.37 -4.74
CA HIS A 125 -17.68 -9.98 -6.05
C HIS A 125 -17.21 -9.10 -7.21
N ASP A 126 -17.33 -7.78 -7.10
CA ASP A 126 -16.85 -6.86 -8.13
C ASP A 126 -15.31 -6.90 -8.22
N ASN A 127 -14.61 -6.93 -7.10
CA ASN A 127 -13.16 -7.09 -7.07
C ASN A 127 -12.72 -8.42 -7.69
N LEU A 128 -13.36 -9.55 -7.31
CA LEU A 128 -13.09 -10.87 -7.88
C LEU A 128 -13.24 -10.86 -9.41
N ARG A 129 -14.36 -10.32 -9.90
CA ARG A 129 -14.65 -10.25 -11.34
C ARG A 129 -13.65 -9.36 -12.07
N ASN A 130 -13.38 -8.15 -11.57
CA ASN A 130 -12.56 -7.16 -12.25
C ASN A 130 -11.07 -7.52 -12.21
N LEU A 131 -10.60 -8.19 -11.15
CA LEU A 131 -9.25 -8.74 -11.06
C LEU A 131 -9.13 -10.12 -11.75
N GLY A 132 -10.24 -10.82 -12.02
CA GLY A 132 -10.21 -12.18 -12.59
C GLY A 132 -9.66 -13.22 -11.61
N LEU A 133 -10.10 -13.15 -10.35
CA LEU A 133 -9.67 -14.02 -9.26
C LEU A 133 -10.85 -14.77 -8.67
N ASP A 134 -10.60 -15.98 -8.14
CA ASP A 134 -11.57 -16.75 -7.38
C ASP A 134 -11.53 -16.45 -5.87
N THR A 135 -10.40 -15.94 -5.38
CA THR A 135 -10.19 -15.54 -3.99
C THR A 135 -9.32 -14.28 -3.93
N LEU A 136 -9.72 -13.30 -3.14
CA LEU A 136 -8.91 -12.10 -2.84
C LEU A 136 -7.91 -12.41 -1.73
N GLU A 137 -6.63 -12.12 -1.96
CA GLU A 137 -5.57 -12.45 -0.99
C GLU A 137 -5.65 -11.59 0.28
N VAL A 138 -5.76 -10.25 0.13
CA VAL A 138 -5.93 -9.32 1.25
C VAL A 138 -6.99 -8.28 0.90
N VAL A 139 -7.97 -8.09 1.79
CA VAL A 139 -9.02 -7.08 1.65
C VAL A 139 -9.03 -6.16 2.86
N ASN A 140 -8.80 -4.88 2.64
CA ASN A 140 -8.92 -3.86 3.66
C ASN A 140 -10.35 -3.34 3.75
N LEU A 141 -10.96 -3.42 4.93
CA LEU A 141 -12.17 -2.64 5.23
C LEU A 141 -11.75 -1.18 5.43
N ARG A 142 -12.15 -0.31 4.51
CA ARG A 142 -11.90 1.12 4.64
C ARG A 142 -12.99 1.75 5.50
N CYS A 143 -12.60 2.27 6.67
CA CYS A 143 -13.47 2.96 7.61
C CYS A 143 -13.77 4.37 7.09
N MET A 144 -14.88 4.50 6.33
CA MET A 144 -15.30 5.74 5.68
C MET A 144 -16.24 6.57 6.56
N PHE A 145 -15.91 6.74 7.84
CA PHE A 145 -16.63 7.65 8.75
C PHE A 145 -16.20 9.10 8.54
N ASP A 146 -14.97 9.29 8.07
CA ASP A 146 -14.47 10.54 7.49
C ASP A 146 -13.59 10.22 6.28
N VAL A 147 -13.65 11.06 5.25
CA VAL A 147 -12.85 10.90 4.03
C VAL A 147 -11.41 11.40 4.19
N HIS A 148 -11.18 12.30 5.17
CA HIS A 148 -9.90 12.97 5.36
C HIS A 148 -8.96 12.24 6.31
N GLY A 149 -9.49 11.42 7.25
CA GLY A 149 -8.69 10.71 8.22
C GLY A 149 -9.47 9.67 9.02
N PRO A 150 -8.80 8.93 9.91
CA PRO A 150 -9.48 8.01 10.81
C PRO A 150 -10.49 8.75 11.71
N ALA A 151 -11.71 8.24 11.77
CA ALA A 151 -12.77 8.74 12.63
C ALA A 151 -13.53 7.58 13.28
N GLU A 152 -13.99 7.79 14.51
CA GLU A 152 -14.73 6.78 15.25
C GLU A 152 -16.06 6.45 14.57
N GLY A 153 -16.45 5.19 14.67
CA GLY A 153 -17.68 4.67 14.13
C GLY A 153 -17.75 3.15 14.27
N PRO A 154 -18.95 2.55 14.23
CA PRO A 154 -19.14 1.12 14.43
C PRO A 154 -18.60 0.32 13.26
N ILE A 155 -17.71 -0.63 13.52
CA ILE A 155 -17.12 -1.53 12.51
C ILE A 155 -17.49 -3.00 12.70
N GLU A 156 -18.19 -3.32 13.77
CA GLU A 156 -18.51 -4.71 14.17
C GLU A 156 -19.33 -5.41 13.09
N GLU A 157 -20.43 -4.80 12.64
CA GLU A 157 -21.29 -5.38 11.61
C GLU A 157 -20.60 -5.50 10.24
N PRO A 158 -19.97 -4.42 9.71
CA PRO A 158 -19.19 -4.52 8.48
C PRO A 158 -18.07 -5.57 8.55
N LEU A 159 -17.37 -5.64 9.66
CA LEU A 159 -16.28 -6.59 9.83
C LEU A 159 -16.79 -8.04 9.96
N ALA A 160 -17.90 -8.25 10.67
CA ALA A 160 -18.56 -9.57 10.74
C ALA A 160 -19.04 -10.03 9.36
N ALA A 161 -19.53 -9.11 8.51
CA ALA A 161 -19.88 -9.44 7.12
C ALA A 161 -18.65 -9.88 6.32
N LEU A 162 -17.54 -9.16 6.45
CA LEU A 162 -16.29 -9.50 5.77
C LEU A 162 -15.70 -10.83 6.29
N ALA A 163 -15.77 -11.10 7.59
CA ALA A 163 -15.37 -12.37 8.19
C ALA A 163 -16.20 -13.56 7.66
N ARG A 164 -17.50 -13.37 7.41
CA ARG A 164 -18.31 -14.42 6.74
C ARG A 164 -17.85 -14.69 5.31
N LEU A 165 -17.49 -13.67 4.53
CA LEU A 165 -16.94 -13.82 3.19
C LEU A 165 -15.56 -14.52 3.21
N GLN A 166 -14.78 -14.29 4.26
CA GLN A 166 -13.55 -15.03 4.50
C GLN A 166 -13.82 -16.52 4.79
N GLN A 167 -14.79 -16.84 5.63
CA GLN A 167 -15.20 -18.23 5.90
C GLN A 167 -15.72 -18.95 4.64
N GLN A 168 -16.31 -18.23 3.69
CA GLN A 168 -16.74 -18.75 2.39
C GLN A 168 -15.57 -18.95 1.40
N GLY A 169 -14.35 -18.53 1.75
CA GLY A 169 -13.17 -18.66 0.90
C GLY A 169 -13.02 -17.57 -0.17
N LEU A 170 -13.88 -16.54 -0.17
CA LEU A 170 -13.82 -15.44 -1.12
C LEU A 170 -12.73 -14.42 -0.77
N VAL A 171 -12.35 -14.34 0.49
CA VAL A 171 -11.30 -13.48 1.05
C VAL A 171 -10.37 -14.33 1.91
N ARG A 172 -9.06 -14.20 1.72
CA ARG A 172 -8.09 -14.98 2.51
C ARG A 172 -7.68 -14.27 3.80
N HIS A 173 -7.39 -12.98 3.70
CA HIS A 173 -6.95 -12.16 4.83
C HIS A 173 -7.68 -10.82 4.87
N ILE A 174 -7.96 -10.35 6.09
CA ILE A 174 -8.64 -9.09 6.36
C ILE A 174 -7.63 -8.08 6.90
N GLY A 175 -7.67 -6.85 6.39
CA GLY A 175 -6.99 -5.69 6.93
C GLY A 175 -7.96 -4.55 7.20
N LEU A 176 -7.46 -3.46 7.76
CA LEU A 176 -8.21 -2.23 7.99
C LEU A 176 -7.56 -1.07 7.24
N SER A 177 -8.34 -0.09 6.83
CA SER A 177 -7.83 1.16 6.26
C SER A 177 -8.58 2.34 6.84
N ASN A 178 -7.86 3.41 7.15
CA ASN A 178 -8.41 4.63 7.75
C ASN A 178 -9.09 4.35 9.11
N ALA A 179 -8.47 3.49 9.93
CA ALA A 179 -9.00 3.02 11.19
C ALA A 179 -8.32 3.69 12.38
N THR A 180 -9.10 4.00 13.43
CA THR A 180 -8.57 4.46 14.71
C THR A 180 -7.92 3.31 15.49
N PRO A 181 -7.05 3.60 16.48
CA PRO A 181 -6.53 2.56 17.37
C PRO A 181 -7.62 1.76 18.10
N ALA A 182 -8.75 2.39 18.47
CA ALA A 182 -9.88 1.74 19.10
C ALA A 182 -10.56 0.75 18.13
N GLN A 183 -10.77 1.16 16.88
CA GLN A 183 -11.30 0.28 15.85
C GLN A 183 -10.38 -0.91 15.57
N VAL A 184 -9.05 -0.70 15.54
CA VAL A 184 -8.09 -1.80 15.41
C VAL A 184 -8.20 -2.78 16.58
N ALA A 185 -8.34 -2.29 17.81
CA ALA A 185 -8.54 -3.15 18.99
C ALA A 185 -9.85 -3.94 18.91
N THR A 186 -10.96 -3.30 18.54
CA THR A 186 -12.26 -3.95 18.31
C THR A 186 -12.16 -5.03 17.23
N ALA A 187 -11.54 -4.72 16.10
CA ALA A 187 -11.40 -5.65 14.98
C ALA A 187 -10.63 -6.92 15.36
N ARG A 188 -9.57 -6.79 16.13
CA ARG A 188 -8.76 -7.92 16.62
C ARG A 188 -9.51 -8.85 17.57
N GLY A 189 -10.59 -8.36 18.20
CA GLY A 189 -11.53 -9.18 18.98
C GLY A 189 -12.49 -10.00 18.10
N ILE A 190 -12.62 -9.67 16.82
CA ILE A 190 -13.57 -10.31 15.89
C ILE A 190 -12.86 -11.28 14.94
N CYS A 191 -11.71 -10.87 14.36
CA CYS A 191 -10.95 -11.69 13.42
C CYS A 191 -9.46 -11.32 13.44
N GLU A 192 -8.63 -12.17 12.79
CA GLU A 192 -7.22 -11.88 12.58
C GLU A 192 -7.07 -10.71 11.57
N ILE A 193 -6.25 -9.71 11.93
CA ILE A 193 -5.97 -8.54 11.10
C ILE A 193 -4.56 -8.67 10.51
N ALA A 194 -4.47 -8.72 9.18
CA ALA A 194 -3.20 -8.88 8.47
C ALA A 194 -2.41 -7.57 8.35
N CYS A 195 -3.10 -6.44 8.21
CA CYS A 195 -2.48 -5.12 8.10
C CYS A 195 -3.43 -3.99 8.50
N VAL A 196 -2.83 -2.84 8.82
CA VAL A 196 -3.52 -1.55 8.98
C VAL A 196 -2.94 -0.55 7.99
N GLN A 197 -3.80 0.14 7.24
CA GLN A 197 -3.42 1.09 6.20
C GLN A 197 -3.99 2.47 6.50
N ASN A 198 -3.17 3.39 7.00
CA ASN A 198 -3.56 4.75 7.36
C ASN A 198 -2.68 5.81 6.69
N HIS A 199 -3.09 7.07 6.77
CA HIS A 199 -2.28 8.20 6.34
C HIS A 199 -1.09 8.37 7.27
N TYR A 200 0.12 8.19 6.72
CA TYR A 200 1.34 8.36 7.50
C TYR A 200 2.53 8.70 6.59
N ASN A 201 3.29 9.70 6.96
CA ASN A 201 4.54 10.12 6.32
C ASN A 201 5.32 11.04 7.28
N LEU A 202 6.42 11.64 6.81
CA LEU A 202 7.26 12.55 7.60
C LEU A 202 6.49 13.69 8.28
N ALA A 203 5.42 14.22 7.64
CA ALA A 203 4.63 15.33 8.15
C ALA A 203 3.39 14.88 8.95
N HIS A 204 2.96 13.63 8.79
CA HIS A 204 1.77 13.06 9.44
C HIS A 204 2.17 11.87 10.28
N ARG A 205 2.37 12.09 11.58
CA ARG A 205 2.98 11.17 12.54
C ARG A 205 2.01 10.63 13.61
N ALA A 206 0.69 10.84 13.42
CA ALA A 206 -0.33 10.48 14.42
C ALA A 206 -0.31 8.99 14.82
N ASP A 207 0.11 8.11 13.90
CA ASP A 207 0.12 6.66 14.11
C ASP A 207 1.46 6.10 14.65
N ASP A 208 2.39 6.94 15.14
CA ASP A 208 3.68 6.45 15.67
C ASP A 208 3.50 5.33 16.69
N ALA A 209 2.64 5.54 17.69
CA ALA A 209 2.37 4.55 18.73
C ALA A 209 1.65 3.30 18.19
N LEU A 210 0.74 3.47 17.23
CA LEU A 210 0.03 2.37 16.58
C LEU A 210 1.00 1.49 15.77
N ILE A 211 1.91 2.09 14.99
CA ILE A 211 2.95 1.38 14.22
C ILE A 211 3.80 0.51 15.14
N ASP A 212 4.25 1.08 16.28
CA ASP A 212 5.09 0.36 17.24
C ASP A 212 4.32 -0.78 17.93
N ALA A 213 3.03 -0.61 18.20
CA ALA A 213 2.18 -1.65 18.75
C ALA A 213 1.98 -2.80 17.72
N LEU A 214 1.64 -2.45 16.48
CA LEU A 214 1.45 -3.43 15.40
C LEU A 214 2.75 -4.20 15.09
N ALA A 215 3.92 -3.54 15.18
CA ALA A 215 5.22 -4.19 14.98
C ALA A 215 5.47 -5.27 16.04
N ARG A 216 5.14 -5.01 17.32
CA ARG A 216 5.25 -6.01 18.40
C ARG A 216 4.35 -7.21 18.17
N ASP A 217 3.18 -6.98 17.56
CA ASP A 217 2.17 -8.01 17.30
C ASP A 217 2.36 -8.72 15.94
N GLY A 218 3.41 -8.35 15.17
CA GLY A 218 3.69 -8.94 13.87
C GLY A 218 2.69 -8.57 12.77
N ILE A 219 1.95 -7.45 12.93
CA ILE A 219 0.97 -6.94 11.98
C ILE A 219 1.62 -5.89 11.08
N ALA A 220 1.40 -5.98 9.77
CA ALA A 220 1.93 -5.02 8.82
C ALA A 220 1.23 -3.65 8.94
N TYR A 221 2.01 -2.58 8.74
CA TYR A 221 1.48 -1.23 8.61
C TYR A 221 1.77 -0.70 7.20
N VAL A 222 0.75 -0.19 6.52
CA VAL A 222 0.83 0.24 5.11
C VAL A 222 0.50 1.73 5.01
N PRO A 223 1.49 2.64 5.05
CA PRO A 223 1.23 4.05 4.93
C PRO A 223 0.69 4.40 3.55
N PHE A 224 -0.53 4.97 3.47
CA PHE A 224 -0.93 5.63 2.24
C PHE A 224 -0.46 7.09 2.24
N PHE A 225 -0.27 7.66 1.05
CA PHE A 225 0.35 8.97 0.84
C PHE A 225 1.76 9.09 1.46
N PRO A 226 2.63 8.10 1.25
CA PRO A 226 3.97 8.12 1.83
C PRO A 226 4.80 9.33 1.37
N LEU A 227 4.45 9.93 0.24
CA LEU A 227 5.10 11.10 -0.36
C LEU A 227 4.21 12.37 -0.32
N GLY A 228 3.17 12.41 0.55
CA GLY A 228 2.26 13.55 0.70
C GLY A 228 0.99 13.49 -0.15
N GLY A 229 0.82 12.47 -0.97
CA GLY A 229 -0.42 12.28 -1.76
C GLY A 229 -0.62 13.32 -2.86
N PHE A 230 -1.72 14.07 -2.80
CA PHE A 230 -2.04 15.10 -3.79
C PHE A 230 -1.18 16.37 -3.64
N SER A 231 -0.59 16.59 -2.46
CA SER A 231 0.38 17.65 -2.18
C SER A 231 1.70 17.00 -1.80
N PRO A 232 2.71 17.02 -2.68
CA PRO A 232 4.01 16.43 -2.39
C PRO A 232 4.62 17.02 -1.11
N LEU A 233 5.32 16.16 -0.35
CA LEU A 233 6.07 16.59 0.83
C LEU A 233 7.08 17.67 0.45
N GLN A 234 6.97 18.84 1.10
CA GLN A 234 7.90 19.95 0.94
C GLN A 234 8.43 20.34 2.31
N SER A 235 9.74 20.22 2.48
CA SER A 235 10.42 20.60 3.70
C SER A 235 11.86 20.98 3.37
N GLY A 236 12.31 22.12 3.90
CA GLY A 236 13.71 22.54 3.77
C GLY A 236 14.67 21.50 4.37
N ARG A 237 14.30 20.87 5.48
CA ARG A 237 15.08 19.79 6.13
C ARG A 237 15.16 18.55 5.23
N LEU A 238 14.02 18.15 4.63
CA LEU A 238 14.02 17.01 3.69
C LEU A 238 14.90 17.27 2.46
N SER A 239 14.87 18.50 1.94
CA SER A 239 15.72 18.89 0.81
C SER A 239 17.20 18.93 1.17
N ALA A 240 17.55 19.44 2.35
CA ALA A 240 18.92 19.45 2.85
C ALA A 240 19.45 18.02 3.09
N ALA A 241 18.65 17.18 3.75
CA ALA A 241 18.99 15.77 3.95
C ALA A 241 19.23 15.03 2.62
N ALA A 242 18.37 15.26 1.63
CA ALA A 242 18.50 14.66 0.30
C ALA A 242 19.80 15.07 -0.40
N ALA A 243 20.15 16.35 -0.35
CA ALA A 243 21.42 16.86 -0.89
C ALA A 243 22.64 16.23 -0.19
N GLY A 244 22.57 16.07 1.15
CA GLY A 244 23.64 15.48 1.95
C GLY A 244 23.92 14.01 1.63
N VAL A 245 22.90 13.25 1.24
CA VAL A 245 23.06 11.82 0.90
C VAL A 245 23.08 11.55 -0.60
N GLY A 246 23.03 12.58 -1.46
CA GLY A 246 23.09 12.44 -2.91
C GLY A 246 21.84 11.75 -3.51
N ALA A 247 20.68 11.92 -2.89
CA ALA A 247 19.41 11.32 -3.30
C ALA A 247 18.34 12.40 -3.54
N THR A 248 17.19 12.01 -4.08
CA THR A 248 16.04 12.93 -4.20
C THR A 248 15.26 13.01 -2.86
N PRO A 249 14.56 14.12 -2.58
CA PRO A 249 13.71 14.23 -1.40
C PRO A 249 12.71 13.08 -1.26
N MET A 250 12.15 12.61 -2.37
CA MET A 250 11.19 11.50 -2.38
C MET A 250 11.84 10.17 -2.01
N GLN A 251 13.05 9.91 -2.50
CA GLN A 251 13.83 8.71 -2.12
C GLN A 251 14.18 8.73 -0.63
N VAL A 252 14.58 9.87 -0.10
CA VAL A 252 14.88 10.03 1.34
C VAL A 252 13.63 9.82 2.19
N ALA A 253 12.47 10.35 1.78
CA ALA A 253 11.21 10.14 2.49
C ALA A 253 10.80 8.65 2.52
N LEU A 254 10.94 7.92 1.41
CA LEU A 254 10.68 6.47 1.35
C LEU A 254 11.69 5.67 2.18
N ALA A 255 12.98 6.01 2.10
CA ALA A 255 14.04 5.35 2.87
C ALA A 255 13.84 5.56 4.38
N TRP A 256 13.44 6.78 4.79
CA TRP A 256 13.09 7.06 6.17
C TRP A 256 11.94 6.18 6.66
N LEU A 257 10.85 6.04 5.88
CA LEU A 257 9.72 5.16 6.22
C LEU A 257 10.16 3.70 6.39
N LEU A 258 11.02 3.19 5.49
CA LEU A 258 11.57 1.84 5.60
C LEU A 258 12.41 1.64 6.87
N GLN A 259 13.08 2.68 7.34
CA GLN A 259 13.92 2.62 8.53
C GLN A 259 13.17 2.95 9.83
N ARG A 260 11.96 3.55 9.73
CA ARG A 260 11.10 3.88 10.88
C ARG A 260 10.64 2.65 11.65
N ALA A 261 10.22 1.59 10.95
CA ALA A 261 9.80 0.34 11.58
C ALA A 261 9.88 -0.85 10.60
N PRO A 262 10.17 -2.06 11.10
CA PRO A 262 10.34 -3.24 10.24
C PRO A 262 9.03 -3.71 9.58
N ASN A 263 7.88 -3.41 10.17
CA ASN A 263 6.55 -3.81 9.71
C ASN A 263 5.92 -2.83 8.70
N ILE A 264 6.62 -1.77 8.30
CA ILE A 264 6.12 -0.84 7.28
C ILE A 264 6.29 -1.45 5.90
N LEU A 265 5.18 -1.50 5.16
CA LEU A 265 5.10 -1.88 3.75
C LEU A 265 4.72 -0.66 2.92
N LEU A 266 5.58 -0.22 2.04
CA LEU A 266 5.37 0.98 1.23
C LEU A 266 4.63 0.68 -0.07
N ILE A 267 3.75 1.60 -0.46
CA ILE A 267 2.96 1.52 -1.68
C ILE A 267 3.00 2.86 -2.46
N PRO A 268 4.19 3.39 -2.80
CA PRO A 268 4.27 4.62 -3.59
C PRO A 268 3.65 4.40 -4.96
N GLY A 269 2.67 5.25 -5.32
CA GLY A 269 1.95 5.17 -6.58
C GLY A 269 2.50 6.11 -7.63
N THR A 270 2.51 5.67 -8.89
CA THR A 270 2.87 6.49 -10.04
C THR A 270 2.29 5.87 -11.32
N SER A 271 2.07 6.69 -12.36
CA SER A 271 1.73 6.24 -13.72
C SER A 271 2.94 6.28 -14.67
N SER A 272 4.15 6.54 -14.15
CA SER A 272 5.38 6.70 -14.93
C SER A 272 6.42 5.64 -14.56
N VAL A 273 6.96 4.93 -15.55
CA VAL A 273 8.05 3.96 -15.35
C VAL A 273 9.29 4.64 -14.77
N LYS A 274 9.61 5.87 -15.21
CA LYS A 274 10.72 6.66 -14.66
C LYS A 274 10.54 6.90 -13.15
N HIS A 275 9.38 7.41 -12.74
CA HIS A 275 9.12 7.65 -11.31
C HIS A 275 9.03 6.35 -10.50
N LEU A 276 8.59 5.24 -11.10
CA LEU A 276 8.67 3.92 -10.47
C LEU A 276 10.12 3.55 -10.15
N GLN A 277 11.03 3.71 -11.11
CA GLN A 277 12.46 3.43 -10.93
C GLN A 277 13.08 4.33 -9.84
N GLU A 278 12.73 5.62 -9.84
CA GLU A 278 13.14 6.57 -8.79
C GLU A 278 12.65 6.14 -7.40
N ASN A 279 11.39 5.72 -7.26
CA ASN A 279 10.85 5.22 -6.01
C ASN A 279 11.55 3.93 -5.57
N LEU A 280 11.78 2.99 -6.49
CA LEU A 280 12.43 1.72 -6.18
C LEU A 280 13.90 1.88 -5.76
N ALA A 281 14.58 2.91 -6.24
CA ALA A 281 15.94 3.22 -5.82
C ALA A 281 16.06 3.57 -4.32
N ALA A 282 14.96 3.94 -3.67
CA ALA A 282 14.92 4.16 -2.21
C ALA A 282 15.14 2.86 -1.40
N ALA A 283 14.88 1.67 -1.99
CA ALA A 283 14.98 0.39 -1.32
C ALA A 283 16.38 0.08 -0.77
N GLY A 284 17.42 0.52 -1.46
CA GLY A 284 18.82 0.33 -1.07
C GLY A 284 19.43 1.52 -0.33
N LEU A 285 18.67 2.60 -0.11
CA LEU A 285 19.19 3.82 0.52
C LEU A 285 19.17 3.69 2.04
N VAL A 286 20.36 3.64 2.64
CA VAL A 286 20.53 3.64 4.10
C VAL A 286 20.84 5.07 4.55
N LEU A 287 19.96 5.65 5.36
CA LEU A 287 20.15 6.98 5.92
C LEU A 287 21.02 6.93 7.18
N PRO A 288 22.00 7.82 7.32
CA PRO A 288 22.77 7.96 8.57
C PRO A 288 21.85 8.32 9.75
N ALA A 289 22.23 7.91 10.97
CA ALA A 289 21.43 8.17 12.17
C ALA A 289 21.18 9.66 12.43
N GLU A 290 22.14 10.51 12.11
CA GLU A 290 22.01 11.98 12.20
C GLU A 290 20.90 12.50 11.28
N VAL A 291 20.87 12.02 10.03
CA VAL A 291 19.84 12.39 9.04
C VAL A 291 18.46 11.91 9.49
N ILE A 292 18.36 10.69 10.05
CA ILE A 292 17.10 10.19 10.61
C ILE A 292 16.61 11.10 11.74
N GLY A 293 17.52 11.51 12.66
CA GLY A 293 17.17 12.41 13.76
C GLY A 293 16.66 13.79 13.29
N GLU A 294 17.27 14.36 12.23
CA GLU A 294 16.81 15.61 11.61
C GLU A 294 15.43 15.46 10.97
N LEU A 295 15.19 14.33 10.28
CA LEU A 295 13.92 14.05 9.63
C LEU A 295 12.81 13.77 10.65
N ASP A 296 13.11 13.15 11.77
CA ASP A 296 12.16 12.91 12.87
C ASP A 296 11.60 14.21 13.47
N ALA A 297 12.34 15.30 13.33
CA ALA A 297 11.89 16.62 13.79
C ALA A 297 10.89 17.28 12.81
N VAL A 298 10.81 16.86 11.55
CA VAL A 298 9.91 17.47 10.53
C VAL A 298 8.43 17.39 10.95
N GLY A 299 8.01 16.25 11.50
CA GLY A 299 6.62 16.06 11.91
C GLY A 299 6.26 16.68 13.26
N ARG A 300 7.26 17.10 14.05
CA ARG A 300 7.05 17.70 15.39
C ARG A 300 6.85 19.20 15.31
N ASP A 301 7.41 19.86 14.30
CA ASP A 301 7.30 21.30 14.11
C ASP A 301 5.92 21.75 13.59
N ASN A 302 5.01 20.82 13.25
CA ASN A 302 3.66 21.08 12.74
C ASN A 302 2.56 20.82 13.78
N VAL A 303 2.89 20.72 15.06
CA VAL A 303 1.95 20.40 16.16
C VAL A 303 1.66 21.61 17.04
N ASP A 304 1.90 22.84 16.55
CA ASP A 304 1.52 24.09 17.21
C ASP A 304 0.24 24.71 16.63
#